data_35a0e340ca833da0060a34d037445837
#
_entry.id   35a0e340ca833da0060a34d037445837
#
_cell.length_a   1.000
_cell.length_b   1.000
_cell.length_c   1.000
_cell.angle_alpha   90.00
_cell.angle_beta   90.00
_cell.angle_gamma   90.00
#
_symmetry.space_group_name_H-M   'P 1'
#
loop_
_entity.id
_entity.type
_entity.pdbx_description
1 polymer ?
#
loop_
_entity_poly.entity_id
_entity_poly.type
_entity_poly.pdbx_seq_one_letter_code
_entity_poly.pdbx_strand_id
1 'polypeptide(L)'
;MSIANPITVLNGALQLHQVEGGFKTSIDAVLLAAACPARAGQHILDLGCGVGSAGLCVLTRINDTHLTGLDIQTDHIGAAHQNAGLNKFSERSVFKCTDIRDFHEEGFDHVICNPPYEEAGEHLISPSAKNATARGHLDKDITIEDWVKCAFNNVKSGGSFTIIHKAAKTQAIIRALGKSFGATEIIPLWPKAGKEAKRVIIRTIKHRKSPSRLHAGLVLHNEDGTYTDAANAILRNKEALL
;
A
#
# COMPACT_ATOMS: atom_id res chain seq x y z
N MET A 1 -25.42 6.85 -3.37
CA MET A 1 -24.18 7.63 -3.54
C MET A 1 -23.88 7.72 -5.02
N SER A 2 -23.54 8.91 -5.54
CA SER A 2 -23.12 9.06 -6.95
C SER A 2 -21.74 8.42 -7.11
N ILE A 3 -21.65 7.36 -7.90
CA ILE A 3 -20.37 6.73 -8.25
C ILE A 3 -19.78 7.58 -9.37
N ALA A 4 -18.66 8.24 -9.08
CA ALA A 4 -17.90 8.96 -10.10
C ALA A 4 -17.40 7.98 -11.17
N ASN A 5 -17.15 8.47 -12.39
CA ASN A 5 -16.55 7.65 -13.43
C ASN A 5 -15.25 7.01 -12.92
N PRO A 6 -15.03 5.71 -13.23
CA PRO A 6 -13.84 5.04 -12.75
C PRO A 6 -12.57 5.70 -13.30
N ILE A 7 -11.58 5.84 -12.46
CA ILE A 7 -10.22 6.18 -12.91
C ILE A 7 -9.54 4.94 -13.47
N THR A 8 -8.56 5.13 -14.34
CA THR A 8 -7.75 4.04 -14.88
C THR A 8 -6.31 4.16 -14.41
N VAL A 9 -5.70 3.02 -14.07
CA VAL A 9 -4.28 2.89 -13.73
C VAL A 9 -3.64 1.78 -14.56
N LEU A 10 -2.32 1.66 -14.53
CA LEU A 10 -1.56 0.67 -15.28
C LEU A 10 -1.91 0.68 -16.79
N ASN A 11 -1.93 1.89 -17.37
CA ASN A 11 -2.27 2.12 -18.77
C ASN A 11 -3.65 1.55 -19.17
N GLY A 12 -4.65 1.73 -18.29
CA GLY A 12 -6.02 1.25 -18.53
C GLY A 12 -6.26 -0.22 -18.17
N ALA A 13 -5.25 -0.95 -17.71
CA ALA A 13 -5.39 -2.36 -17.36
C ALA A 13 -6.19 -2.59 -16.07
N LEU A 14 -6.36 -1.56 -15.23
CA LEU A 14 -7.17 -1.61 -14.02
C LEU A 14 -8.07 -0.38 -13.94
N GLN A 15 -9.35 -0.58 -13.67
CA GLN A 15 -10.35 0.47 -13.46
C GLN A 15 -10.77 0.50 -11.99
N LEU A 16 -10.85 1.69 -11.40
CA LEU A 16 -11.17 1.85 -9.99
C LEU A 16 -12.21 2.95 -9.79
N HIS A 17 -13.33 2.60 -9.16
CA HIS A 17 -14.21 3.57 -8.53
C HIS A 17 -13.58 4.10 -7.25
N GLN A 18 -13.82 5.37 -6.97
CA GLN A 18 -13.35 6.03 -5.75
C GLN A 18 -14.55 6.47 -4.93
N VAL A 19 -14.39 6.47 -3.61
CA VAL A 19 -15.40 7.02 -2.69
C VAL A 19 -15.31 8.55 -2.71
N GLU A 20 -16.44 9.22 -2.91
CA GLU A 20 -16.52 10.68 -2.93
C GLU A 20 -16.11 11.24 -1.54
N GLY A 21 -15.16 12.17 -1.51
CA GLY A 21 -14.58 12.69 -0.27
C GLY A 21 -13.60 11.75 0.45
N GLY A 22 -13.35 10.56 -0.10
CA GLY A 22 -12.38 9.60 0.39
C GLY A 22 -10.95 9.84 -0.14
N PHE A 23 -10.03 9.01 0.32
CA PHE A 23 -8.63 9.03 -0.15
C PHE A 23 -8.59 8.65 -1.63
N LYS A 24 -8.02 9.52 -2.47
CA LYS A 24 -7.88 9.23 -3.90
C LYS A 24 -6.73 8.25 -4.12
N THR A 25 -6.95 7.27 -4.99
CA THR A 25 -5.88 6.39 -5.47
C THR A 25 -4.72 7.23 -6.01
N SER A 26 -3.55 7.03 -5.44
CA SER A 26 -2.32 7.71 -5.81
C SER A 26 -1.33 6.76 -6.48
N ILE A 27 -0.26 7.31 -7.03
CA ILE A 27 0.86 6.50 -7.56
C ILE A 27 1.48 5.61 -6.48
N ASP A 28 1.32 5.97 -5.19
CA ASP A 28 1.85 5.20 -4.07
C ASP A 28 1.29 3.76 -4.04
N ALA A 29 0.00 3.58 -4.36
CA ALA A 29 -0.62 2.25 -4.45
C ALA A 29 0.01 1.40 -5.58
N VAL A 30 0.29 2.02 -6.74
CA VAL A 30 0.92 1.32 -7.87
C VAL A 30 2.37 0.97 -7.56
N LEU A 31 3.11 1.89 -6.94
CA LEU A 31 4.51 1.68 -6.53
C LEU A 31 4.63 0.62 -5.44
N LEU A 32 3.71 0.61 -4.47
CA LEU A 32 3.63 -0.44 -3.44
C LEU A 32 3.38 -1.81 -4.07
N ALA A 33 2.41 -1.90 -4.98
CA ALA A 33 2.13 -3.13 -5.72
C ALA A 33 3.34 -3.61 -6.55
N ALA A 34 4.10 -2.68 -7.14
CA ALA A 34 5.30 -2.97 -7.90
C ALA A 34 6.47 -3.48 -7.03
N ALA A 35 6.48 -3.12 -5.75
CA ALA A 35 7.47 -3.58 -4.79
C ALA A 35 7.10 -4.92 -4.13
N CYS A 36 5.86 -5.37 -4.26
CA CYS A 36 5.42 -6.66 -3.73
C CYS A 36 6.07 -7.80 -4.52
N PRO A 37 6.85 -8.70 -3.89
CA PRO A 37 7.60 -9.74 -4.60
C PRO A 37 6.76 -10.99 -4.86
N ALA A 38 5.43 -10.86 -4.91
CA ALA A 38 4.51 -11.98 -5.09
C ALA A 38 4.72 -12.71 -6.43
N ARG A 39 4.36 -13.97 -6.46
CA ARG A 39 4.37 -14.86 -7.61
C ARG A 39 3.01 -15.56 -7.75
N ALA A 40 2.77 -16.19 -8.90
CA ALA A 40 1.58 -16.99 -9.12
C ALA A 40 1.36 -18.03 -8.00
N GLY A 41 0.13 -18.25 -7.61
CA GLY A 41 -0.28 -19.15 -6.52
C GLY A 41 -0.14 -18.56 -5.11
N GLN A 42 0.41 -17.35 -4.95
CA GLN A 42 0.64 -16.75 -3.63
C GLN A 42 -0.51 -15.86 -3.17
N HIS A 43 -0.65 -15.75 -1.84
CA HIS A 43 -1.70 -15.00 -1.17
C HIS A 43 -1.15 -13.74 -0.52
N ILE A 44 -1.76 -12.61 -0.86
CA ILE A 44 -1.38 -11.27 -0.41
C ILE A 44 -2.42 -10.75 0.59
N LEU A 45 -1.96 -10.12 1.67
CA LEU A 45 -2.77 -9.34 2.59
C LEU A 45 -2.49 -7.85 2.37
N ASP A 46 -3.54 -7.06 2.10
CA ASP A 46 -3.47 -5.60 1.94
C ASP A 46 -4.08 -4.93 3.19
N LEU A 47 -3.25 -4.37 4.04
CA LEU A 47 -3.66 -3.71 5.28
C LEU A 47 -4.04 -2.26 5.02
N GLY A 48 -5.27 -1.87 5.40
CA GLY A 48 -5.84 -0.56 5.08
C GLY A 48 -6.05 -0.42 3.58
N CYS A 49 -6.69 -1.42 2.96
CA CYS A 49 -6.77 -1.54 1.50
C CYS A 49 -7.56 -0.40 0.82
N GLY A 50 -8.34 0.38 1.59
CA GLY A 50 -9.23 1.38 1.03
C GLY A 50 -10.18 0.77 0.00
N VAL A 51 -10.23 1.37 -1.18
CA VAL A 51 -11.03 0.87 -2.32
C VAL A 51 -10.34 -0.31 -3.07
N GLY A 52 -9.33 -0.93 -2.47
CA GLY A 52 -8.60 -2.07 -3.02
C GLY A 52 -7.45 -1.70 -3.96
N SER A 53 -7.03 -0.44 -4.00
CA SER A 53 -6.13 0.06 -5.04
C SER A 53 -4.81 -0.69 -5.16
N ALA A 54 -4.08 -0.90 -4.06
CA ALA A 54 -2.77 -1.55 -4.09
C ALA A 54 -2.91 -3.06 -4.36
N GLY A 55 -3.79 -3.74 -3.63
CA GLY A 55 -4.02 -5.17 -3.81
C GLY A 55 -4.48 -5.53 -5.22
N LEU A 56 -5.44 -4.77 -5.80
CA LEU A 56 -5.91 -5.01 -7.17
C LEU A 56 -4.83 -4.69 -8.22
N CYS A 57 -3.93 -3.74 -7.95
CA CYS A 57 -2.73 -3.55 -8.79
C CYS A 57 -1.82 -4.79 -8.75
N VAL A 58 -1.66 -5.48 -7.60
CA VAL A 58 -0.89 -6.74 -7.54
C VAL A 58 -1.57 -7.81 -8.39
N LEU A 59 -2.90 -8.01 -8.25
CA LEU A 59 -3.65 -8.99 -9.05
C LEU A 59 -3.59 -8.71 -10.56
N THR A 60 -3.50 -7.43 -10.95
CA THR A 60 -3.37 -7.00 -12.35
C THR A 60 -1.98 -7.27 -12.92
N ARG A 61 -0.94 -7.21 -12.07
CA ARG A 61 0.46 -7.43 -12.45
C ARG A 61 0.82 -8.91 -12.50
N ILE A 62 0.26 -9.71 -11.59
CA ILE A 62 0.67 -11.10 -11.38
C ILE A 62 -0.59 -11.98 -11.45
N ASN A 63 -0.66 -12.79 -12.49
CA ASN A 63 -1.75 -13.75 -12.64
C ASN A 63 -1.70 -14.80 -11.53
N ASP A 64 -2.87 -15.42 -11.25
CA ASP A 64 -3.01 -16.52 -10.29
C ASP A 64 -2.52 -16.16 -8.88
N THR A 65 -2.66 -14.89 -8.46
CA THR A 65 -2.47 -14.47 -7.08
C THR A 65 -3.82 -14.26 -6.41
N HIS A 66 -3.86 -14.42 -5.08
CA HIS A 66 -5.04 -14.20 -4.25
C HIS A 66 -4.85 -13.02 -3.32
N LEU A 67 -5.92 -12.30 -3.02
CA LEU A 67 -5.91 -11.10 -2.21
C LEU A 67 -6.90 -11.18 -1.06
N THR A 68 -6.46 -10.84 0.13
CA THR A 68 -7.34 -10.42 1.23
C THR A 68 -7.04 -8.96 1.54
N GLY A 69 -8.06 -8.11 1.50
CA GLY A 69 -7.95 -6.68 1.84
C GLY A 69 -8.70 -6.38 3.13
N LEU A 70 -8.10 -5.59 4.01
CA LEU A 70 -8.72 -5.13 5.26
C LEU A 70 -8.86 -3.62 5.25
N ASP A 71 -10.01 -3.13 5.67
CA ASP A 71 -10.23 -1.71 5.97
C ASP A 71 -11.27 -1.58 7.07
N ILE A 72 -11.18 -0.55 7.90
CA ILE A 72 -12.15 -0.30 8.98
C ILE A 72 -13.42 0.39 8.46
N GLN A 73 -13.37 0.96 7.26
CA GLN A 73 -14.46 1.73 6.68
C GLN A 73 -15.31 0.87 5.76
N THR A 74 -16.57 0.65 6.12
CA THR A 74 -17.53 -0.16 5.34
C THR A 74 -17.70 0.35 3.91
N ASP A 75 -17.71 1.68 3.69
CA ASP A 75 -17.87 2.29 2.37
C ASP A 75 -16.66 1.93 1.46
N HIS A 76 -15.45 1.91 2.02
CA HIS A 76 -14.24 1.49 1.32
C HIS A 76 -14.31 0.01 0.90
N ILE A 77 -14.72 -0.85 1.82
CA ILE A 77 -14.89 -2.30 1.54
C ILE A 77 -15.94 -2.52 0.47
N GLY A 78 -17.07 -1.81 0.52
CA GLY A 78 -18.08 -1.86 -0.54
C GLY A 78 -17.52 -1.48 -1.91
N ALA A 79 -16.73 -0.40 -1.97
CA ALA A 79 -16.06 0.03 -3.20
C ALA A 79 -14.98 -0.96 -3.66
N ALA A 80 -14.23 -1.59 -2.74
CA ALA A 80 -13.23 -2.60 -3.07
C ALA A 80 -13.85 -3.84 -3.72
N HIS A 81 -14.99 -4.32 -3.20
CA HIS A 81 -15.75 -5.40 -3.84
C HIS A 81 -16.24 -5.03 -5.25
N GLN A 82 -16.77 -3.81 -5.44
CA GLN A 82 -17.20 -3.33 -6.75
C GLN A 82 -16.01 -3.27 -7.72
N ASN A 83 -14.87 -2.76 -7.28
CA ASN A 83 -13.64 -2.67 -8.07
C ASN A 83 -13.11 -4.06 -8.46
N ALA A 84 -13.17 -5.03 -7.55
CA ALA A 84 -12.82 -6.41 -7.86
C ALA A 84 -13.75 -6.99 -8.94
N GLY A 85 -15.07 -6.78 -8.82
CA GLY A 85 -16.04 -7.21 -9.82
C GLY A 85 -15.81 -6.57 -11.18
N LEU A 86 -15.59 -5.26 -11.23
CA LEU A 86 -15.31 -4.48 -12.44
C LEU A 86 -14.11 -5.03 -13.24
N ASN A 87 -13.09 -5.53 -12.53
CA ASN A 87 -11.85 -6.06 -13.09
C ASN A 87 -11.81 -7.60 -13.16
N LYS A 88 -12.91 -8.30 -12.89
CA LYS A 88 -13.01 -9.78 -12.89
C LYS A 88 -12.08 -10.47 -11.89
N PHE A 89 -11.89 -9.85 -10.74
CA PHE A 89 -11.04 -10.38 -9.65
C PHE A 89 -11.85 -10.93 -8.47
N SER A 90 -13.20 -10.97 -8.54
CA SER A 90 -14.06 -11.40 -7.43
C SER A 90 -13.73 -12.79 -6.89
N GLU A 91 -13.34 -13.73 -7.74
CA GLU A 91 -12.97 -15.09 -7.31
C GLU A 91 -11.59 -15.18 -6.65
N ARG A 92 -10.75 -14.16 -6.84
CA ARG A 92 -9.38 -14.12 -6.32
C ARG A 92 -9.18 -13.07 -5.25
N SER A 93 -10.24 -12.41 -4.80
CA SER A 93 -10.15 -11.36 -3.78
C SER A 93 -11.28 -11.44 -2.77
N VAL A 94 -10.92 -11.20 -1.50
CA VAL A 94 -11.85 -11.08 -0.37
C VAL A 94 -11.54 -9.78 0.34
N PHE A 95 -12.57 -9.02 0.71
CA PHE A 95 -12.40 -7.80 1.49
C PHE A 95 -13.20 -7.89 2.78
N LYS A 96 -12.56 -7.54 3.91
CA LYS A 96 -13.15 -7.66 5.26
C LYS A 96 -13.15 -6.29 5.94
N CYS A 97 -14.32 -5.88 6.43
CA CYS A 97 -14.46 -4.67 7.24
C CYS A 97 -14.05 -5.01 8.69
N THR A 98 -12.82 -4.66 9.06
CA THR A 98 -12.28 -4.96 10.38
C THR A 98 -11.13 -4.02 10.75
N ASP A 99 -10.92 -3.84 12.05
CA ASP A 99 -9.72 -3.19 12.56
C ASP A 99 -8.53 -4.15 12.41
N ILE A 100 -7.39 -3.65 11.95
CA ILE A 100 -6.16 -4.45 11.79
C ILE A 100 -5.67 -5.03 13.13
N ARG A 101 -6.01 -4.39 14.26
CA ARG A 101 -5.63 -4.85 15.61
C ARG A 101 -6.36 -6.13 16.03
N ASP A 102 -7.55 -6.36 15.44
CA ASP A 102 -8.42 -7.50 15.76
C ASP A 102 -8.29 -8.64 14.73
N PHE A 103 -7.52 -8.42 13.65
CA PHE A 103 -7.38 -9.41 12.59
C PHE A 103 -6.22 -10.38 12.85
N HIS A 104 -6.56 -11.67 12.86
CA HIS A 104 -5.63 -12.79 13.04
C HIS A 104 -6.01 -13.92 12.08
N GLU A 105 -5.27 -14.02 10.97
CA GLU A 105 -5.41 -15.10 9.98
C GLU A 105 -4.02 -15.39 9.40
N GLU A 106 -3.33 -16.36 9.98
CA GLU A 106 -1.98 -16.72 9.57
C GLU A 106 -1.96 -17.31 8.15
N GLY A 107 -0.84 -17.17 7.48
CA GLY A 107 -0.61 -17.92 6.24
C GLY A 107 -0.45 -17.09 4.97
N PHE A 108 -0.38 -15.76 5.06
CA PHE A 108 -0.11 -14.92 3.89
C PHE A 108 1.37 -14.99 3.49
N ASP A 109 1.61 -15.11 2.19
CA ASP A 109 2.96 -15.09 1.64
C ASP A 109 3.56 -13.69 1.70
N HIS A 110 2.71 -12.68 1.47
CA HIS A 110 3.10 -11.27 1.47
C HIS A 110 2.06 -10.41 2.16
N VAL A 111 2.52 -9.41 2.88
CA VAL A 111 1.68 -8.34 3.43
C VAL A 111 2.13 -7.02 2.81
N ILE A 112 1.19 -6.23 2.31
CA ILE A 112 1.43 -4.87 1.82
C ILE A 112 0.66 -3.88 2.65
N CYS A 113 1.17 -2.63 2.76
CA CYS A 113 0.53 -1.59 3.55
C CYS A 113 0.85 -0.19 3.00
N ASN A 114 -0.19 0.60 2.83
CA ASN A 114 -0.11 2.03 2.55
C ASN A 114 -0.90 2.80 3.61
N PRO A 115 -0.37 2.95 4.83
CA PRO A 115 -1.10 3.56 5.93
C PRO A 115 -1.41 5.03 5.67
N PRO A 116 -2.41 5.61 6.33
CA PRO A 116 -2.67 7.04 6.27
C PRO A 116 -1.44 7.83 6.75
N TYR A 117 -1.13 8.93 6.05
CA TYR A 117 0.09 9.71 6.30
C TYR A 117 -0.03 10.73 7.43
N GLU A 118 -1.23 10.94 7.97
CA GLU A 118 -1.49 11.88 9.07
C GLU A 118 -1.57 11.11 10.38
N GLU A 119 -0.66 11.42 11.30
CA GLU A 119 -0.76 10.95 12.69
C GLU A 119 -1.61 11.93 13.51
N ALA A 120 -2.24 11.40 14.56
CA ALA A 120 -2.93 12.23 15.56
C ALA A 120 -1.97 13.28 16.13
N GLY A 121 -2.21 14.56 15.84
CA GLY A 121 -1.41 15.69 16.34
C GLY A 121 -0.68 16.55 15.30
N GLU A 122 -0.61 16.15 14.03
CA GLU A 122 0.00 16.96 12.95
C GLU A 122 -1.01 17.92 12.28
N HIS A 123 -1.95 18.50 13.02
CA HIS A 123 -2.95 19.41 12.46
C HIS A 123 -2.38 20.80 12.14
N LEU A 124 -2.11 21.04 10.85
CA LEU A 124 -2.38 22.36 10.26
C LEU A 124 -3.79 22.31 9.69
N ILE A 125 -4.67 23.12 10.29
CA ILE A 125 -6.11 23.22 10.01
C ILE A 125 -6.32 23.54 8.52
N SER A 126 -6.79 22.57 7.74
CA SER A 126 -7.35 22.82 6.41
C SER A 126 -8.84 23.11 6.52
N PRO A 127 -9.40 24.14 5.84
CA PRO A 127 -10.80 24.55 5.97
C PRO A 127 -11.84 23.51 5.53
N SER A 128 -11.43 22.43 4.86
CA SER A 128 -12.34 21.36 4.41
C SER A 128 -12.62 20.29 5.48
N ALA A 129 -12.04 20.42 6.67
CA ALA A 129 -12.11 19.43 7.76
C ALA A 129 -13.47 19.32 8.46
N LYS A 130 -14.47 20.15 8.11
CA LYS A 130 -15.78 20.15 8.82
C LYS A 130 -16.61 18.87 8.61
N ASN A 131 -16.35 18.06 7.59
CA ASN A 131 -17.06 16.81 7.32
C ASN A 131 -16.25 15.54 7.70
N ALA A 132 -15.00 15.69 8.09
CA ALA A 132 -14.13 14.59 8.53
C ALA A 132 -14.34 14.18 10.00
N THR A 133 -15.05 15.02 10.78
CA THR A 133 -15.10 14.94 12.25
C THR A 133 -15.86 13.71 12.78
N ALA A 134 -16.75 13.11 12.01
CA ALA A 134 -17.54 11.95 12.47
C ALA A 134 -16.92 10.58 12.09
N ARG A 135 -16.01 10.53 11.10
CA ARG A 135 -15.39 9.30 10.60
C ARG A 135 -13.90 9.16 10.98
N GLY A 136 -13.26 10.24 11.39
CA GLY A 136 -11.82 10.32 11.62
C GLY A 136 -11.32 9.89 13.00
N HIS A 137 -12.21 9.49 13.92
CA HIS A 137 -11.77 9.11 15.27
C HIS A 137 -11.21 7.68 15.36
N LEU A 138 -11.59 6.77 14.47
CA LEU A 138 -11.13 5.38 14.50
C LEU A 138 -9.73 5.18 13.90
N ASP A 139 -9.36 5.97 12.88
CA ASP A 139 -8.04 5.87 12.24
C ASP A 139 -6.93 6.62 13.00
N LYS A 140 -7.29 7.53 13.91
CA LYS A 140 -6.33 8.42 14.57
C LYS A 140 -5.45 7.75 15.63
N ASP A 141 -5.84 6.58 16.08
CA ASP A 141 -5.18 5.87 17.17
C ASP A 141 -4.31 4.69 16.70
N ILE A 142 -4.26 4.40 15.38
CA ILE A 142 -3.46 3.30 14.85
C ILE A 142 -2.03 3.79 14.60
N THR A 143 -1.08 3.15 15.27
CA THR A 143 0.35 3.49 15.21
C THR A 143 1.09 2.68 14.15
N ILE A 144 2.31 3.10 13.78
CA ILE A 144 3.21 2.30 12.90
C ILE A 144 3.46 0.92 13.51
N GLU A 145 3.57 0.84 14.84
CA GLU A 145 3.75 -0.40 15.58
C GLU A 145 2.57 -1.37 15.40
N ASP A 146 1.35 -0.86 15.36
CA ASP A 146 0.14 -1.68 15.13
C ASP A 146 0.13 -2.27 13.72
N TRP A 147 0.47 -1.48 12.68
CA TRP A 147 0.62 -1.97 11.32
C TRP A 147 1.67 -3.06 11.20
N VAL A 148 2.85 -2.84 11.80
CA VAL A 148 3.94 -3.82 11.79
C VAL A 148 3.57 -5.08 12.57
N LYS A 149 2.89 -4.94 13.73
CA LYS A 149 2.40 -6.07 14.53
C LYS A 149 1.38 -6.92 13.79
N CYS A 150 0.40 -6.26 13.14
CA CYS A 150 -0.58 -6.97 12.31
C CYS A 150 0.12 -7.72 11.16
N ALA A 151 1.03 -7.06 10.45
CA ALA A 151 1.81 -7.70 9.39
C ALA A 151 2.59 -8.92 9.91
N PHE A 152 3.26 -8.78 11.05
CA PHE A 152 4.02 -9.87 11.67
C PHE A 152 3.14 -11.07 12.02
N ASN A 153 1.98 -10.84 12.62
CA ASN A 153 1.10 -11.91 13.07
C ASN A 153 0.52 -12.71 11.89
N ASN A 154 0.32 -12.07 10.74
CA ASN A 154 -0.41 -12.68 9.63
C ASN A 154 0.50 -13.19 8.49
N VAL A 155 1.73 -12.66 8.33
CA VAL A 155 2.67 -13.14 7.30
C VAL A 155 3.35 -14.45 7.74
N LYS A 156 3.56 -15.36 6.80
CA LYS A 156 4.31 -16.61 7.01
C LYS A 156 5.77 -16.33 7.42
N SER A 157 6.39 -17.26 8.13
CA SER A 157 7.84 -17.25 8.28
C SER A 157 8.53 -17.31 6.92
N GLY A 158 9.46 -16.40 6.65
CA GLY A 158 10.08 -16.23 5.34
C GLY A 158 9.24 -15.45 4.32
N GLY A 159 8.00 -15.09 4.65
CA GLY A 159 7.17 -14.18 3.86
C GLY A 159 7.60 -12.71 4.03
N SER A 160 7.14 -11.84 3.14
CA SER A 160 7.54 -10.43 3.15
C SER A 160 6.46 -9.50 3.68
N PHE A 161 6.91 -8.41 4.31
CA PHE A 161 6.12 -7.23 4.59
C PHE A 161 6.67 -6.05 3.79
N THR A 162 5.80 -5.35 3.06
CA THR A 162 6.16 -4.18 2.24
C THR A 162 5.27 -3.02 2.63
N ILE A 163 5.87 -1.92 3.05
CA ILE A 163 5.17 -0.69 3.44
C ILE A 163 5.69 0.50 2.63
N ILE A 164 4.77 1.36 2.16
CA ILE A 164 5.10 2.67 1.59
C ILE A 164 4.69 3.76 2.56
N HIS A 165 5.55 4.78 2.75
CA HIS A 165 5.25 5.90 3.65
C HIS A 165 6.04 7.16 3.29
N LYS A 166 5.78 8.30 3.97
CA LYS A 166 6.67 9.48 3.94
C LYS A 166 8.09 9.05 4.31
N ALA A 167 9.11 9.55 3.61
CA ALA A 167 10.51 9.24 3.90
C ALA A 167 10.93 9.62 5.34
N ALA A 168 10.32 10.68 5.90
CA ALA A 168 10.53 11.10 7.28
C ALA A 168 10.18 10.02 8.34
N LYS A 169 9.33 9.04 7.99
CA LYS A 169 8.92 7.95 8.90
C LYS A 169 9.84 6.72 8.83
N THR A 170 10.89 6.75 8.01
CA THR A 170 11.83 5.62 7.86
C THR A 170 12.35 5.11 9.21
N GLN A 171 12.79 6.02 10.10
CA GLN A 171 13.31 5.65 11.40
C GLN A 171 12.26 4.95 12.29
N ALA A 172 11.02 5.47 12.29
CA ALA A 172 9.93 4.89 13.06
C ALA A 172 9.59 3.47 12.58
N ILE A 173 9.48 3.29 11.25
CA ILE A 173 9.21 1.98 10.65
C ILE A 173 10.34 0.98 11.00
N ILE A 174 11.61 1.35 10.79
CA ILE A 174 12.75 0.47 11.12
C ILE A 174 12.75 0.09 12.61
N ARG A 175 12.44 1.03 13.50
CA ARG A 175 12.34 0.76 14.93
C ARG A 175 11.21 -0.23 15.25
N ALA A 176 10.04 -0.05 14.65
CA ALA A 176 8.88 -0.93 14.82
C ALA A 176 9.14 -2.37 14.32
N LEU A 177 9.89 -2.54 13.21
CA LEU A 177 10.28 -3.86 12.68
C LEU A 177 11.11 -4.68 13.69
N GLY A 178 11.92 -4.02 14.50
CA GLY A 178 12.69 -4.64 15.59
C GLY A 178 13.58 -5.79 15.10
N LYS A 179 13.58 -6.90 15.88
CA LYS A 179 14.36 -8.12 15.57
C LYS A 179 13.54 -9.20 14.87
N SER A 180 12.25 -8.98 14.70
CA SER A 180 11.30 -9.97 14.15
C SER A 180 11.37 -10.06 12.64
N PHE A 181 11.84 -9.00 12.00
CA PHE A 181 12.07 -8.88 10.58
C PHE A 181 13.55 -8.66 10.26
N GLY A 182 13.97 -9.00 9.04
CA GLY A 182 15.32 -8.74 8.55
C GLY A 182 15.38 -8.81 7.04
N ALA A 183 16.60 -8.80 6.47
CA ALA A 183 16.82 -8.61 5.04
C ALA A 183 16.08 -7.35 4.53
N THR A 184 16.06 -6.28 5.35
CA THR A 184 15.28 -5.09 5.07
C THR A 184 15.87 -4.32 3.89
N GLU A 185 15.03 -4.05 2.91
CA GLU A 185 15.35 -3.25 1.73
C GLU A 185 14.69 -1.88 1.88
N ILE A 186 15.49 -0.84 1.79
CA ILE A 186 15.05 0.55 1.87
C ILE A 186 15.15 1.13 0.47
N ILE A 187 14.03 1.56 -0.10
CA ILE A 187 13.90 2.00 -1.49
C ILE A 187 13.38 3.43 -1.48
N PRO A 188 14.25 4.45 -1.55
CA PRO A 188 13.84 5.84 -1.62
C PRO A 188 13.10 6.14 -2.93
N LEU A 189 12.06 6.99 -2.86
CA LEU A 189 11.34 7.50 -4.01
C LEU A 189 11.59 9.00 -4.11
N TRP A 190 12.34 9.39 -5.12
CA TRP A 190 12.82 10.76 -5.34
C TRP A 190 11.84 11.49 -6.26
N PRO A 191 11.34 12.69 -5.88
CA PRO A 191 10.48 13.45 -6.78
C PRO A 191 11.20 13.86 -8.07
N LYS A 192 12.48 14.25 -7.95
CA LYS A 192 13.43 14.57 -9.04
C LYS A 192 14.84 14.22 -8.63
N ALA A 193 15.75 14.08 -9.59
CA ALA A 193 17.17 13.90 -9.31
C ALA A 193 17.71 15.05 -8.45
N GLY A 194 18.58 14.72 -7.50
CA GLY A 194 19.20 15.72 -6.59
C GLY A 194 18.27 16.36 -5.56
N LYS A 195 17.00 15.91 -5.46
CA LYS A 195 16.07 16.34 -4.40
C LYS A 195 15.99 15.29 -3.31
N GLU A 196 15.54 15.69 -2.12
CA GLU A 196 15.28 14.74 -1.04
C GLU A 196 14.13 13.78 -1.39
N ALA A 197 14.25 12.52 -0.97
CA ALA A 197 13.17 11.55 -1.11
C ALA A 197 11.95 12.02 -0.31
N LYS A 198 10.79 11.99 -0.93
CA LYS A 198 9.51 12.31 -0.27
C LYS A 198 8.79 11.08 0.24
N ARG A 199 9.04 9.92 -0.36
CA ARG A 199 8.48 8.63 0.00
C ARG A 199 9.60 7.61 0.13
N VAL A 200 9.31 6.56 0.86
CA VAL A 200 10.14 5.38 0.99
C VAL A 200 9.27 4.14 0.89
N ILE A 201 9.75 3.13 0.21
CA ILE A 201 9.24 1.77 0.35
C ILE A 201 10.23 0.99 1.19
N ILE A 202 9.72 0.30 2.20
CA ILE A 202 10.50 -0.61 3.03
C ILE A 202 9.92 -2.00 2.85
N ARG A 203 10.74 -2.94 2.35
CA ARG A 203 10.40 -4.34 2.21
C ARG A 203 11.28 -5.16 3.14
N THR A 204 10.69 -6.08 3.87
CA THR A 204 11.40 -6.88 4.87
C THR A 204 10.85 -8.30 4.92
N ILE A 205 11.58 -9.24 5.51
CA ILE A 205 11.23 -10.66 5.54
C ILE A 205 11.15 -11.14 7.00
N LYS A 206 10.02 -11.78 7.34
CA LYS A 206 9.81 -12.34 8.68
C LYS A 206 10.84 -13.42 9.00
N HIS A 207 11.45 -13.34 10.18
CA HIS A 207 12.43 -14.29 10.73
C HIS A 207 13.72 -14.41 9.89
N ARG A 208 14.07 -13.41 9.08
CA ARG A 208 15.39 -13.34 8.41
C ARG A 208 16.39 -12.59 9.27
N LYS A 209 17.67 -12.97 9.14
CA LYS A 209 18.80 -12.34 9.85
C LYS A 209 19.80 -11.68 8.88
N SER A 210 19.53 -11.73 7.57
CA SER A 210 20.39 -11.09 6.58
C SER A 210 20.44 -9.58 6.77
N PRO A 211 21.57 -8.93 6.47
CA PRO A 211 21.72 -7.49 6.62
C PRO A 211 20.77 -6.70 5.73
N SER A 212 20.50 -5.46 6.12
CA SER A 212 19.68 -4.53 5.35
C SER A 212 20.42 -4.01 4.12
N ARG A 213 19.66 -3.59 3.09
CA ARG A 213 20.16 -2.97 1.88
C ARG A 213 19.48 -1.62 1.64
N LEU A 214 20.26 -0.61 1.33
CA LEU A 214 19.77 0.68 0.86
C LEU A 214 19.93 0.72 -0.65
N HIS A 215 18.82 0.80 -1.37
CA HIS A 215 18.81 0.87 -2.83
C HIS A 215 19.03 2.29 -3.32
N ALA A 216 19.46 2.44 -4.58
CA ALA A 216 19.54 3.75 -5.24
C ALA A 216 18.15 4.44 -5.29
N GLY A 217 17.08 3.65 -5.28
CA GLY A 217 15.71 4.14 -5.32
C GLY A 217 15.23 4.46 -6.72
N LEU A 218 14.09 5.15 -6.80
CA LEU A 218 13.44 5.53 -8.06
C LEU A 218 13.27 7.05 -8.13
N VAL A 219 13.79 7.66 -9.19
CA VAL A 219 13.50 9.06 -9.55
C VAL A 219 12.19 9.06 -10.34
N LEU A 220 11.19 9.79 -9.84
CA LEU A 220 9.84 9.78 -10.43
C LEU A 220 9.73 10.69 -11.66
N HIS A 221 10.29 11.92 -11.60
CA HIS A 221 10.09 12.91 -12.64
C HIS A 221 11.42 13.45 -13.18
N ASN A 222 11.42 13.75 -14.47
CA ASN A 222 12.40 14.54 -15.16
C ASN A 222 12.31 16.03 -14.72
N GLU A 223 13.25 16.87 -15.16
CA GLU A 223 13.25 18.30 -14.85
C GLU A 223 12.01 19.03 -15.39
N ASP A 224 11.47 18.59 -16.53
CA ASP A 224 10.25 19.13 -17.15
C ASP A 224 8.94 18.68 -16.48
N GLY A 225 9.03 17.80 -15.47
CA GLY A 225 7.87 17.27 -14.73
C GLY A 225 7.23 16.02 -15.34
N THR A 226 7.69 15.53 -16.48
CA THR A 226 7.27 14.24 -17.04
C THR A 226 7.83 13.09 -16.18
N TYR A 227 7.19 11.92 -16.21
CA TYR A 227 7.75 10.74 -15.56
C TYR A 227 9.02 10.28 -16.27
N THR A 228 10.01 9.81 -15.49
CA THR A 228 11.18 9.11 -16.05
C THR A 228 10.77 7.82 -16.73
N ASP A 229 11.61 7.28 -17.63
CA ASP A 229 11.34 5.99 -18.29
C ASP A 229 11.16 4.87 -17.27
N ALA A 230 12.00 4.84 -16.22
CA ALA A 230 11.89 3.88 -15.13
C ALA A 230 10.56 4.01 -14.37
N ALA A 231 10.11 5.22 -14.08
CA ALA A 231 8.80 5.44 -13.45
C ALA A 231 7.65 5.05 -14.37
N ASN A 232 7.72 5.37 -15.68
CA ASN A 232 6.72 4.95 -16.67
C ASN A 232 6.63 3.43 -16.81
N ALA A 233 7.77 2.72 -16.82
CA ALA A 233 7.81 1.26 -16.90
C ALA A 233 7.03 0.62 -15.74
N ILE A 234 7.17 1.15 -14.53
CA ILE A 234 6.46 0.67 -13.35
C ILE A 234 4.99 1.11 -13.35
N LEU A 235 4.72 2.40 -13.57
CA LEU A 235 3.39 2.97 -13.43
C LEU A 235 2.44 2.58 -14.56
N ARG A 236 2.95 2.29 -15.75
CA ARG A 236 2.16 2.01 -16.95
C ARG A 236 2.34 0.59 -17.49
N ASN A 237 3.58 0.07 -17.51
CA ASN A 237 3.90 -1.20 -18.17
C ASN A 237 3.92 -2.40 -17.20
N LYS A 238 3.55 -2.20 -15.94
CA LYS A 238 3.46 -3.24 -14.90
C LYS A 238 4.82 -3.86 -14.53
N GLU A 239 5.93 -3.17 -14.76
CA GLU A 239 7.24 -3.67 -14.36
C GLU A 239 7.40 -3.68 -12.84
N ALA A 240 8.19 -4.62 -12.34
CA ALA A 240 8.54 -4.67 -10.92
C ALA A 240 9.45 -3.50 -10.55
N LEU A 241 9.37 -3.05 -9.29
CA LEU A 241 10.27 -1.99 -8.79
C LEU A 241 11.68 -2.52 -8.52
N LEU A 242 11.82 -3.83 -8.20
CA LEU A 242 13.09 -4.53 -7.93
C LEU A 242 13.12 -5.88 -8.62
#